data_aad64c21b03cf1cf830ed5b314359939
#
_entry.id   aad64c21b03cf1cf830ed5b314359939
#
_cell.length_a   1.000
_cell.length_b   1.000
_cell.length_c   1.000
_cell.angle_alpha   90.00
_cell.angle_beta   90.00
_cell.angle_gamma   90.00
#
_symmetry.space_group_name_H-M   'P 1'
#
loop_
_entity.id
_entity.type
_entity.pdbx_description
1 polymer ?
#
loop_
_entity_poly.entity_id
_entity_poly.type
_entity_poly.pdbx_seq_one_letter_code
_entity_poly.pdbx_strand_id
1 'polypeptide(L)'
;MVFGATTFREMAQIMSSGIDPNALDEWNVRTMRMPATVVSSRLHDTLGWPDATIVSGDAVDIVARLKEESDVPLRSQASLSLNWALMAAGLVDRLQVTIFPVISGRTGTSPILGGAGDFDLELLESRTLDGHTQELVYRPTPR
;
A
#
# COMPACT_ATOMS: atom_id res chain seq x y z
N MET A 1 -6.43 3.45 5.43
CA MET A 1 -5.13 3.04 4.86
C MET A 1 -4.30 2.34 5.92
N VAL A 2 -3.46 1.39 5.54
CA VAL A 2 -2.47 0.75 6.44
C VAL A 2 -1.07 0.98 5.86
N PHE A 3 -0.14 1.47 6.67
CA PHE A 3 1.21 1.80 6.25
C PHE A 3 2.27 1.19 7.18
N GLY A 4 3.41 0.82 6.60
CA GLY A 4 4.66 0.70 7.34
C GLY A 4 5.29 2.09 7.56
N ALA A 5 6.18 2.19 8.55
CA ALA A 5 6.75 3.48 8.96
C ALA A 5 7.52 4.22 7.86
N THR A 6 8.24 3.51 6.99
CA THR A 6 9.02 4.13 5.91
C THR A 6 8.11 4.82 4.90
N THR A 7 7.15 4.10 4.35
CA THR A 7 6.18 4.66 3.40
C THR A 7 5.38 5.80 4.01
N PHE A 8 4.98 5.67 5.28
CA PHE A 8 4.27 6.73 5.96
C PHE A 8 5.08 8.03 6.06
N ARG A 9 6.39 7.95 6.42
CA ARG A 9 7.27 9.12 6.46
C ARG A 9 7.43 9.75 5.08
N GLU A 10 7.61 8.96 4.04
CA GLU A 10 7.75 9.44 2.65
C GLU A 10 6.47 10.18 2.21
N MET A 11 5.30 9.61 2.47
CA MET A 11 4.02 10.24 2.14
C MET A 11 3.79 11.52 2.95
N ALA A 12 4.08 11.52 4.25
CA ALA A 12 3.97 12.72 5.09
C ALA A 12 4.96 13.81 4.63
N GLN A 13 6.15 13.45 4.18
CA GLN A 13 7.12 14.39 3.62
C GLN A 13 6.60 15.01 2.31
N ILE A 14 5.97 14.24 1.44
CA ILE A 14 5.32 14.76 0.22
C ILE A 14 4.24 15.77 0.60
N MET A 15 3.39 15.46 1.58
CA MET A 15 2.36 16.38 2.06
C MET A 15 2.94 17.69 2.60
N SER A 16 4.05 17.63 3.31
CA SER A 16 4.70 18.82 3.93
C SER A 16 5.60 19.59 2.98
N SER A 17 5.94 19.05 1.81
CA SER A 17 6.89 19.66 0.88
C SER A 17 6.35 20.87 0.10
N GLY A 18 5.06 21.21 0.29
CA GLY A 18 4.42 22.32 -0.44
C GLY A 18 4.21 22.04 -1.94
N ILE A 19 4.26 20.78 -2.35
CA ILE A 19 3.87 20.39 -3.71
C ILE A 19 2.43 20.86 -3.95
N ASP A 20 2.21 21.55 -5.06
CA ASP A 20 0.88 21.95 -5.47
C ASP A 20 -0.04 20.70 -5.54
N PRO A 21 -1.13 20.66 -4.78
CA PRO A 21 -2.07 19.54 -4.84
C PRO A 21 -2.59 19.26 -6.26
N ASN A 22 -2.60 20.27 -7.14
CA ASN A 22 -2.98 20.11 -8.53
C ASN A 22 -1.90 19.41 -9.38
N ALA A 23 -0.67 19.31 -8.88
CA ALA A 23 0.40 18.52 -9.50
C ALA A 23 0.34 17.03 -9.13
N LEU A 24 -0.46 16.68 -8.13
CA LEU A 24 -0.74 15.30 -7.73
C LEU A 24 -2.01 14.82 -8.42
N ASP A 25 -2.03 13.55 -8.80
CA ASP A 25 -3.26 12.95 -9.28
C ASP A 25 -4.33 12.88 -8.17
N GLU A 26 -5.59 12.82 -8.58
CA GLU A 26 -6.74 12.81 -7.67
C GLU A 26 -6.66 11.65 -6.65
N TRP A 27 -6.10 10.52 -7.06
CA TRP A 27 -5.92 9.37 -6.19
C TRP A 27 -4.96 9.66 -5.03
N ASN A 28 -3.81 10.26 -5.31
CA ASN A 28 -2.83 10.63 -4.28
C ASN A 28 -3.42 11.65 -3.30
N VAL A 29 -4.09 12.68 -3.81
CA VAL A 29 -4.79 13.69 -2.98
C VAL A 29 -5.82 13.02 -2.06
N ARG A 30 -6.61 12.10 -2.59
CA ARG A 30 -7.60 11.36 -1.81
C ARG A 30 -6.96 10.47 -0.75
N THR A 31 -5.90 9.74 -1.10
CA THR A 31 -5.18 8.85 -0.18
C THR A 31 -4.63 9.60 1.02
N MET A 32 -4.07 10.80 0.82
CA MET A 32 -3.51 11.65 1.86
C MET A 32 -4.55 12.19 2.85
N ARG A 33 -5.83 12.08 2.53
CA ARG A 33 -6.96 12.49 3.40
C ARG A 33 -7.66 11.33 4.08
N MET A 34 -7.27 10.10 3.76
CA MET A 34 -7.88 8.91 4.37
C MET A 34 -7.33 8.66 5.78
N PRO A 35 -8.17 8.14 6.70
CA PRO A 35 -7.68 7.60 7.95
C PRO A 35 -6.56 6.59 7.72
N ALA A 36 -5.51 6.66 8.54
CA ALA A 36 -4.33 5.83 8.40
C ALA A 36 -3.97 5.12 9.70
N THR A 37 -3.76 3.80 9.62
CA THR A 37 -3.10 3.04 10.68
C THR A 37 -1.66 2.78 10.27
N VAL A 38 -0.71 3.21 11.10
CA VAL A 38 0.71 3.07 10.86
C VAL A 38 1.27 2.01 11.81
N VAL A 39 1.76 0.91 11.24
CA VAL A 39 2.39 -0.15 12.03
C VAL A 39 3.86 0.19 12.26
N SER A 40 4.21 0.56 13.49
CA SER A 40 5.58 0.92 13.85
C SER A 40 5.80 0.89 15.35
N SER A 41 6.95 0.33 15.78
CA SER A 41 7.44 0.42 17.15
C SER A 41 8.39 1.61 17.41
N ARG A 42 8.73 2.38 16.36
CA ARG A 42 9.72 3.46 16.43
C ARG A 42 9.16 4.83 16.08
N LEU A 43 8.01 4.89 15.46
CA LEU A 43 7.36 6.14 15.13
C LEU A 43 6.43 6.52 16.28
N HIS A 44 6.49 7.78 16.70
CA HIS A 44 5.71 8.30 17.84
C HIS A 44 4.94 9.57 17.48
N ASP A 45 5.11 10.07 16.25
CA ASP A 45 4.47 11.29 15.76
C ASP A 45 3.75 11.00 14.44
N THR A 46 2.54 11.49 14.32
CA THR A 46 1.69 11.36 13.12
C THR A 46 2.12 12.25 11.96
N LEU A 47 3.20 13.02 12.12
CA LEU A 47 3.83 13.86 11.10
C LEU A 47 2.85 14.80 10.38
N GLY A 48 1.83 15.26 11.10
CA GLY A 48 0.80 16.13 10.55
C GLY A 48 -0.27 15.44 9.69
N TRP A 49 -0.28 14.11 9.64
CA TRP A 49 -1.37 13.39 8.96
C TRP A 49 -2.68 13.55 9.75
N PRO A 50 -3.77 14.03 9.13
CA PRO A 50 -4.94 14.51 9.86
C PRO A 50 -5.65 13.45 10.70
N ASP A 51 -5.62 12.20 10.27
CA ASP A 51 -6.32 11.09 10.93
C ASP A 51 -5.45 9.83 10.88
N ALA A 52 -4.32 9.90 11.61
CA ALA A 52 -3.39 8.78 11.71
C ALA A 52 -3.33 8.22 13.13
N THR A 53 -3.30 6.90 13.22
CA THR A 53 -3.06 6.16 14.46
C THR A 53 -1.81 5.32 14.31
N ILE A 54 -0.88 5.43 15.26
CA ILE A 54 0.34 4.61 15.29
C ILE A 54 0.11 3.44 16.25
N VAL A 55 0.31 2.23 15.73
CA VAL A 55 0.14 0.99 16.50
C VAL A 55 1.45 0.21 16.50
N SER A 56 1.90 -0.17 17.70
CA SER A 56 3.07 -1.01 17.88
C SER A 56 2.67 -2.46 18.10
N GLY A 57 3.38 -3.39 17.49
CA GLY A 57 3.15 -4.83 17.61
C GLY A 57 3.42 -5.57 16.31
N ASP A 58 3.04 -6.83 16.28
CA ASP A 58 3.13 -7.64 15.06
C ASP A 58 2.15 -7.12 13.98
N ALA A 59 2.65 -6.96 12.77
CA ALA A 59 1.87 -6.36 11.69
C ALA A 59 0.73 -7.27 11.22
N VAL A 60 0.95 -8.58 11.24
CA VAL A 60 -0.06 -9.57 10.84
C VAL A 60 -1.22 -9.56 11.82
N ASP A 61 -0.93 -9.60 13.13
CA ASP A 61 -1.94 -9.57 14.18
C ASP A 61 -2.75 -8.27 14.16
N ILE A 62 -2.06 -7.13 13.98
CA ILE A 62 -2.71 -5.82 13.89
C ILE A 62 -3.67 -5.78 12.71
N VAL A 63 -3.22 -6.19 11.52
CA VAL A 63 -4.07 -6.12 10.32
C VAL A 63 -5.17 -7.15 10.33
N ALA A 64 -4.94 -8.35 10.88
CA ALA A 64 -5.99 -9.36 11.06
C ALA A 64 -7.15 -8.79 11.90
N ARG A 65 -6.84 -8.19 13.05
CA ARG A 65 -7.83 -7.55 13.91
C ARG A 65 -8.53 -6.38 13.21
N LEU A 66 -7.79 -5.52 12.53
CA LEU A 66 -8.39 -4.41 11.78
C LEU A 66 -9.35 -4.90 10.69
N LYS A 67 -9.05 -6.03 10.04
CA LYS A 67 -9.96 -6.64 9.05
C LYS A 67 -11.25 -7.15 9.67
N GLU A 68 -11.18 -7.70 10.89
CA GLU A 68 -12.37 -8.17 11.63
C GLU A 68 -13.25 -7.01 12.12
N GLU A 69 -12.62 -5.90 12.52
CA GLU A 69 -13.31 -4.73 13.09
C GLU A 69 -13.81 -3.73 12.03
N SER A 70 -13.34 -3.81 10.78
CA SER A 70 -13.63 -2.82 9.74
C SER A 70 -14.78 -3.22 8.84
N ASP A 71 -15.79 -2.37 8.74
CA ASP A 71 -16.88 -2.51 7.76
C ASP A 71 -16.49 -2.07 6.34
N VAL A 72 -15.28 -1.53 6.16
CA VAL A 72 -14.78 -1.06 4.87
C VAL A 72 -13.47 -1.75 4.50
N PRO A 73 -13.18 -1.95 3.20
CA PRO A 73 -11.94 -2.57 2.78
C PRO A 73 -10.71 -1.79 3.26
N LEU A 74 -9.75 -2.51 3.83
CA LEU A 74 -8.43 -1.97 4.15
C LEU A 74 -7.57 -1.92 2.88
N ARG A 75 -6.69 -0.93 2.81
CA ARG A 75 -5.73 -0.80 1.72
C ARG A 75 -4.35 -0.49 2.25
N SER A 76 -3.37 -1.26 1.77
CA SER A 76 -1.95 -0.94 1.91
C SER A 76 -1.39 -0.54 0.56
N GLN A 77 -0.54 0.48 0.52
CA GLN A 77 0.13 0.96 -0.69
C GLN A 77 1.63 1.10 -0.43
N ALA A 78 2.44 0.76 -1.41
CA ALA A 78 3.90 0.69 -1.30
C ALA A 78 4.36 -0.25 -0.19
N SER A 79 4.68 0.16 0.99
CA SER A 79 4.94 -0.62 2.22
C SER A 79 5.39 -2.09 1.99
N LEU A 80 6.44 -2.31 1.18
CA LEU A 80 6.79 -3.64 0.65
C LEU A 80 6.92 -4.72 1.73
N SER A 81 7.65 -4.43 2.81
CA SER A 81 7.85 -5.41 3.91
C SER A 81 6.53 -5.78 4.60
N LEU A 82 5.65 -4.79 4.80
CA LEU A 82 4.31 -5.02 5.35
C LEU A 82 3.50 -5.90 4.39
N ASN A 83 3.45 -5.53 3.11
CA ASN A 83 2.69 -6.27 2.11
C ASN A 83 3.16 -7.72 1.98
N TRP A 84 4.47 -7.98 2.04
CA TRP A 84 5.01 -9.34 2.02
C TRP A 84 4.57 -10.16 3.22
N ALA A 85 4.62 -9.57 4.42
CA ALA A 85 4.15 -10.24 5.63
C ALA A 85 2.66 -10.56 5.56
N LEU A 86 1.84 -9.62 5.07
CA LEU A 86 0.40 -9.82 4.91
C LEU A 86 0.05 -10.87 3.85
N MET A 87 0.79 -10.89 2.74
CA MET A 87 0.63 -11.93 1.71
C MET A 87 1.00 -13.30 2.28
N ALA A 88 2.15 -13.44 2.93
CA ALA A 88 2.58 -14.69 3.55
C ALA A 88 1.59 -15.22 4.61
N ALA A 89 0.89 -14.32 5.30
CA ALA A 89 -0.14 -14.65 6.26
C ALA A 89 -1.53 -14.91 5.65
N GLY A 90 -1.69 -14.82 4.32
CA GLY A 90 -2.97 -15.01 3.64
C GLY A 90 -4.00 -13.90 3.92
N LEU A 91 -3.57 -12.72 4.37
CA LEU A 91 -4.45 -11.60 4.70
C LEU A 91 -4.78 -10.69 3.51
N VAL A 92 -4.17 -10.92 2.35
CA VAL A 92 -4.39 -10.12 1.14
C VAL A 92 -5.45 -10.79 0.26
N ASP A 93 -6.63 -10.18 0.20
CA ASP A 93 -7.73 -10.67 -0.64
C ASP A 93 -7.60 -10.22 -2.10
N ARG A 94 -6.99 -9.04 -2.31
CA ARG A 94 -6.81 -8.45 -3.63
C ARG A 94 -5.43 -7.79 -3.75
N LEU A 95 -4.71 -8.16 -4.80
CA LEU A 95 -3.44 -7.55 -5.20
C LEU A 95 -3.68 -6.70 -6.44
N GLN A 96 -3.53 -5.39 -6.31
CA GLN A 96 -3.62 -4.47 -7.46
C GLN A 96 -2.22 -4.13 -7.97
N VAL A 97 -2.02 -4.30 -9.27
CA VAL A 97 -0.78 -3.97 -9.97
C VAL A 97 -1.09 -2.99 -11.09
N THR A 98 -0.39 -1.85 -11.10
CA THR A 98 -0.49 -0.87 -12.19
C THR A 98 0.78 -0.90 -13.02
N ILE A 99 0.63 -1.14 -14.32
CA ILE A 99 1.74 -1.22 -15.28
C ILE A 99 1.69 0.03 -16.16
N PHE A 100 2.69 0.89 -15.98
CA PHE A 100 2.86 2.07 -16.82
C PHE A 100 3.59 1.70 -18.11
N PRO A 101 3.24 2.28 -19.26
CA PRO A 101 3.84 1.98 -20.57
C PRO A 101 5.20 2.69 -20.73
N VAL A 102 6.11 2.45 -19.81
CA VAL A 102 7.44 3.07 -19.77
C VAL A 102 8.51 2.00 -19.60
N ILE A 103 9.52 2.05 -20.43
CA ILE A 103 10.74 1.26 -20.24
C ILE A 103 11.77 2.16 -19.56
N SER A 104 12.13 1.83 -18.31
CA SER A 104 13.17 2.52 -17.58
C SER A 104 14.47 1.69 -17.65
N GLY A 105 15.56 2.31 -18.06
CA GLY A 105 16.90 1.70 -17.98
C GLY A 105 17.44 1.60 -16.55
N ARG A 106 16.71 2.12 -15.57
CA ARG A 106 17.04 2.04 -14.14
C ARG A 106 16.07 1.09 -13.48
N THR A 107 16.58 -0.01 -12.93
CA THR A 107 15.80 -0.95 -12.14
C THR A 107 15.97 -0.64 -10.66
N GLY A 108 14.88 -0.75 -9.89
CA GLY A 108 14.93 -0.70 -8.42
C GLY A 108 15.70 -1.91 -7.86
N THR A 109 16.22 -1.75 -6.66
CA THR A 109 16.93 -2.82 -5.96
C THR A 109 16.01 -3.72 -5.13
N SER A 110 14.75 -3.33 -4.97
CA SER A 110 13.76 -4.07 -4.19
C SER A 110 12.66 -4.59 -5.11
N PRO A 111 12.59 -5.89 -5.37
CA PRO A 111 11.51 -6.48 -6.17
C PRO A 111 10.17 -6.31 -5.44
N ILE A 112 9.14 -5.93 -6.19
CA ILE A 112 7.79 -5.63 -5.64
C ILE A 112 7.21 -6.83 -4.88
N LEU A 113 7.43 -8.04 -5.39
CA LEU A 113 6.89 -9.29 -4.84
C LEU A 113 7.99 -10.21 -4.26
N GLY A 114 9.21 -9.72 -4.14
CA GLY A 114 10.30 -10.49 -3.55
C GLY A 114 10.11 -10.72 -2.05
N GLY A 115 10.31 -11.97 -1.61
CA GLY A 115 10.18 -12.33 -0.19
C GLY A 115 8.77 -12.66 0.29
N ALA A 116 7.76 -12.57 -0.56
CA ALA A 116 6.38 -12.92 -0.20
C ALA A 116 6.07 -14.44 -0.28
N GLY A 117 6.97 -15.25 -0.84
CA GLY A 117 6.71 -16.65 -1.17
C GLY A 117 6.12 -16.83 -2.57
N ASP A 118 5.71 -18.05 -2.90
CA ASP A 118 5.11 -18.40 -4.18
C ASP A 118 3.59 -18.35 -4.11
N PHE A 119 2.97 -17.70 -5.09
CA PHE A 119 1.51 -17.53 -5.17
C PHE A 119 1.01 -17.83 -6.58
N ASP A 120 -0.15 -18.48 -6.65
CA ASP A 120 -0.99 -18.46 -7.84
C ASP A 120 -1.83 -17.18 -7.84
N LEU A 121 -1.99 -16.54 -9.00
CA LEU A 121 -2.72 -15.31 -9.17
C LEU A 121 -3.92 -15.52 -10.08
N GLU A 122 -5.12 -15.47 -9.52
CA GLU A 122 -6.36 -15.46 -10.30
C GLU A 122 -6.68 -14.02 -10.72
N LEU A 123 -6.74 -13.75 -12.01
CA LEU A 123 -7.14 -12.42 -12.51
C LEU A 123 -8.62 -12.17 -12.24
N LEU A 124 -8.92 -11.14 -11.45
CA LEU A 124 -10.27 -10.71 -11.12
C LEU A 124 -10.75 -9.57 -12.02
N GLU A 125 -9.90 -8.58 -12.24
CA GLU A 125 -10.24 -7.38 -13.01
C GLU A 125 -9.03 -6.94 -13.85
N SER A 126 -9.31 -6.40 -15.03
CA SER A 126 -8.32 -5.77 -15.91
C SER A 126 -8.92 -4.51 -16.51
N ARG A 127 -8.23 -3.40 -16.37
CA ARG A 127 -8.66 -2.09 -16.90
C ARG A 127 -7.52 -1.39 -17.62
N THR A 128 -7.86 -0.67 -18.68
CA THR A 128 -6.93 0.26 -19.32
C THR A 128 -7.27 1.67 -18.84
N LEU A 129 -6.31 2.33 -18.19
CA LEU A 129 -6.41 3.71 -17.75
C LEU A 129 -5.73 4.60 -18.80
N ASP A 130 -6.31 5.77 -19.08
CA ASP A 130 -5.76 6.78 -20.00
C ASP A 130 -5.37 6.22 -21.40
N GLY A 131 -6.03 5.13 -21.83
CA GLY A 131 -5.80 4.48 -23.11
C GLY A 131 -4.54 3.60 -23.19
N HIS A 132 -3.67 3.58 -22.17
CA HIS A 132 -2.38 2.87 -22.26
C HIS A 132 -1.82 2.30 -20.96
N THR A 133 -2.19 2.81 -19.79
CA THR A 133 -1.77 2.24 -18.49
C THR A 133 -2.67 1.06 -18.14
N GLN A 134 -2.09 -0.08 -17.78
CA GLN A 134 -2.84 -1.27 -17.39
C GLN A 134 -2.97 -1.37 -15.88
N GLU A 135 -4.18 -1.55 -15.40
CA GLU A 135 -4.45 -1.90 -14.01
C GLU A 135 -5.02 -3.31 -13.93
N LEU A 136 -4.38 -4.16 -13.16
CA LEU A 136 -4.71 -5.57 -12.98
C LEU A 136 -5.00 -5.83 -11.51
N VAL A 137 -6.10 -6.53 -11.22
CA VAL A 137 -6.44 -6.95 -9.85
C VAL A 137 -6.48 -8.46 -9.81
N TYR A 138 -5.73 -9.04 -8.90
CA TYR A 138 -5.62 -10.47 -8.70
C TYR A 138 -6.08 -10.90 -7.32
N ARG A 139 -6.56 -12.14 -7.22
CA ARG A 139 -6.63 -12.88 -5.95
C ARG A 139 -5.37 -13.71 -5.82
N PRO A 140 -4.51 -13.45 -4.82
CA PRO A 140 -3.36 -14.29 -4.53
C PRO A 140 -3.78 -15.52 -3.72
N THR A 141 -3.25 -16.69 -4.06
CA THR A 141 -3.41 -17.93 -3.31
C THR A 141 -2.03 -18.54 -3.08
N PRO A 142 -1.60 -18.78 -1.83
CA PRO A 142 -0.33 -19.43 -1.54
C PRO A 142 -0.24 -20.81 -2.20
N ARG A 143 0.94 -21.16 -2.73
CA ARG A 143 1.25 -22.49 -3.23
C ARG A 143 1.72 -23.42 -2.13
#